data_ce08260b4d72a8a80d41935a92645d31
#
_entry.id   ce08260b4d72a8a80d41935a92645d31
#
_cell.length_a   1.000
_cell.length_b   1.000
_cell.length_c   1.000
_cell.angle_alpha   90.00
_cell.angle_beta   90.00
_cell.angle_gamma   90.00
#
_symmetry.space_group_name_H-M   'P 1'
#
loop_
_entity.id
_entity.type
_entity.pdbx_description
1 polymer ?
#
loop_
_entity_poly.entity_id
_entity_poly.type
_entity_poly.pdbx_seq_one_letter_code
_entity_poly.pdbx_strand_id
1 'polypeptide(L)' 'MKLFCCDVCKYLFESNKEEIVQCPDCGKLNVRSANKEEIKEFQDRVLEADDE' A
#
# COMPACT_ATOMS: atom_id res chain seq x y z
N MET A 1 9.32 -3.27 6.61
CA MET A 1 8.31 -2.40 6.04
C MET A 1 7.06 -3.19 5.72
N LYS A 2 5.93 -2.59 5.90
CA LYS A 2 4.66 -3.25 5.63
C LYS A 2 3.91 -2.49 4.56
N LEU A 3 3.20 -3.23 3.74
CA LEU A 3 2.41 -2.64 2.67
C LEU A 3 0.96 -2.52 3.12
N PHE A 4 0.42 -1.35 2.95
CA PHE A 4 -0.95 -1.07 3.34
C PHE A 4 -1.78 -0.67 2.13
N CYS A 5 -3.07 -0.90 2.25
CA CYS A 5 -4.00 -0.56 1.18
C CYS A 5 -5.21 0.14 1.78
N CYS A 6 -5.56 1.27 1.22
CA CYS A 6 -6.73 2.00 1.67
C CYS A 6 -7.99 1.27 1.18
N ASP A 7 -8.93 1.07 2.10
CA ASP A 7 -10.15 0.35 1.75
C ASP A 7 -11.14 1.24 1.01
N VAL A 8 -10.88 2.51 0.94
CA VAL A 8 -11.77 3.46 0.30
C VAL A 8 -11.32 3.78 -1.11
N CYS A 9 -10.08 4.20 -1.26
CA CYS A 9 -9.56 4.59 -2.57
C CYS A 9 -8.64 3.55 -3.18
N LYS A 10 -8.35 2.46 -2.46
CA LYS A 10 -7.52 1.38 -2.96
C LYS A 10 -6.09 1.82 -3.26
N TYR A 11 -5.59 2.74 -2.48
CA TYR A 11 -4.24 3.24 -2.68
C TYR A 11 -3.24 2.37 -1.93
N LEU A 12 -2.27 1.85 -2.63
CA LEU A 12 -1.24 1.00 -2.03
C LEU A 12 -0.02 1.84 -1.67
N PHE A 13 0.48 1.65 -0.46
CA PHE A 13 1.65 2.39 0.00
C PHE A 13 2.37 1.60 1.08
N GLU A 14 3.63 1.93 1.31
CA GLU A 14 4.45 1.28 2.31
C GLU A 14 4.58 2.17 3.54
N SER A 15 4.65 1.55 4.71
CA SER A 15 4.79 2.29 5.94
C SER A 15 5.57 1.47 6.96
N ASN A 16 6.36 2.15 7.77
CA ASN A 16 7.08 1.50 8.86
C ASN A 16 6.28 1.47 10.15
N LYS A 17 5.14 2.12 10.18
CA LYS A 17 4.36 2.22 11.41
C LYS A 17 3.55 0.94 11.59
N GLU A 18 3.47 0.50 12.83
CA GLU A 18 2.68 -0.67 13.15
C GLU A 18 1.28 -0.31 13.60
N GLU A 19 1.00 0.95 13.76
CA GLU A 19 -0.31 1.40 14.21
C GLU A 19 -1.16 1.78 13.01
N ILE A 20 -2.38 2.20 13.30
CA ILE A 20 -3.30 2.63 12.26
C ILE A 20 -2.69 3.78 11.50
N VAL A 21 -2.64 3.65 10.19
CA VAL A 21 -2.03 4.66 9.33
C VAL A 21 -3.12 5.36 8.54
N GLN A 22 -2.98 6.65 8.43
CA GLN A 22 -3.92 7.44 7.65
C GLN A 22 -3.55 7.38 6.17
N CYS A 23 -4.55 7.20 5.33
CA CYS A 23 -4.29 7.17 3.89
C CYS A 23 -3.79 8.53 3.41
N PRO A 24 -2.66 8.57 2.73
CA PRO A 24 -2.12 9.85 2.27
C PRO A 24 -2.88 10.44 1.10
N ASP A 25 -3.76 9.65 0.50
CA ASP A 25 -4.50 10.13 -0.66
C ASP A 25 -5.86 10.71 -0.26
N CYS A 26 -6.67 9.91 0.41
CA CYS A 26 -8.00 10.39 0.81
C CYS A 26 -8.06 10.84 2.26
N GLY A 27 -7.04 10.58 3.04
CA GLY A 27 -6.97 11.04 4.42
C GLY A 27 -7.83 10.29 5.40
N LYS A 28 -8.37 9.14 5.00
CA LYS A 28 -9.21 8.36 5.89
C LYS A 28 -8.41 7.30 6.61
N LEU A 29 -8.97 6.83 7.72
CA LEU A 29 -8.28 5.83 8.53
C LEU A 29 -8.70 4.41 8.17
N ASN A 30 -9.32 4.23 7.03
CA ASN A 30 -9.77 2.91 6.62
C ASN A 30 -8.66 2.17 5.87
N VAL A 31 -7.49 2.18 6.43
CA VAL A 31 -6.33 1.53 5.82
C VAL A 31 -6.14 0.16 6.46
N ARG A 32 -5.83 -0.82 5.67
CA ARG A 32 -5.60 -2.18 6.13
C ARG A 32 -4.34 -2.74 5.49
N SER A 33 -3.90 -3.87 6.03
CA SER A 33 -2.75 -4.53 5.44
C SER A 33 -3.10 -5.05 4.06
N ALA A 34 -2.20 -4.88 3.13
CA ALA A 34 -2.41 -5.37 1.78
C ALA A 34 -2.35 -6.90 1.78
N ASN A 35 -3.16 -7.52 0.94
CA ASN A 35 -3.13 -8.97 0.84
C ASN A 35 -2.04 -9.39 -0.14
N LYS A 36 -1.90 -10.71 -0.33
CA LYS A 36 -0.83 -11.22 -1.15
C LYS A 36 -0.93 -10.74 -2.59
N GLU A 37 -2.13 -10.69 -3.11
CA GLU A 37 -2.32 -10.26 -4.49
C GLU A 37 -1.95 -8.80 -4.66
N GLU A 38 -2.34 -7.99 -3.70
CA GLU A 38 -2.02 -6.57 -3.77
C GLU A 38 -0.53 -6.34 -3.61
N ILE A 39 0.10 -7.09 -2.73
CA ILE A 39 1.54 -6.98 -2.54
C ILE A 39 2.27 -7.36 -3.83
N LYS A 40 1.83 -8.43 -4.45
CA LYS A 40 2.45 -8.88 -5.67
C LYS A 40 2.31 -7.85 -6.79
N GLU A 41 1.14 -7.27 -6.89
CA GLU A 41 0.91 -6.25 -7.90
C GLU A 41 1.81 -5.04 -7.67
N PHE A 42 1.93 -4.65 -6.43
CA PHE A 42 2.76 -3.51 -6.09
C PHE A 42 4.22 -3.78 -6.43
N GLN A 43 4.70 -4.94 -6.06
CA GLN A 43 6.08 -5.32 -6.33
C GLN A 43 6.34 -5.44 -7.83
N ASP A 44 5.35 -5.93 -8.54
CA ASP A 44 5.48 -6.07 -9.98
C ASP A 44 5.67 -4.71 -10.64
N ARG A 45 4.92 -3.74 -10.18
CA ARG A 45 5.04 -2.39 -10.71
C ARG A 45 6.40 -1.80 -10.42
N VAL A 46 6.86 -1.98 -9.18
CA VAL A 46 8.14 -1.44 -8.78
C VAL A 46 9.25 -2.07 -9.60
N LEU A 47 9.17 -3.37 -9.81
CA LEU A 47 10.19 -4.06 -10.59
C LEU A 47 10.22 -3.56 -12.02
N GLU A 48 9.06 -3.35 -12.60
CA GLU A 48 9.01 -2.83 -13.94
C GLU A 48 9.61 -1.44 -14.03
N ALA A 49 9.27 -0.61 -13.11
CA ALA A 49 9.80 0.74 -13.10
C ALA A 49 11.31 0.73 -12.95
N ASP A 50 11.82 -0.24 -12.23
CA ASP A 50 13.24 -0.32 -11.98
C ASP A 50 13.99 -1.00 -13.09
N ASP A 51 13.32 -1.61 -14.00
CA ASP A 51 13.90 -2.37 -15.04
C ASP A 51 14.46 -1.50 -16.12
N GLU A 52 14.86 -0.50 -16.16
CA GLU A 52 15.32 0.33 -17.13
C GLU A 52 16.56 0.07 -17.74
#